data_b61cb91809a5f9836b16beeb9bdbfc89
#
_entry.id   b61cb91809a5f9836b16beeb9bdbfc89
#
_cell.length_a   1.000
_cell.length_b   1.000
_cell.length_c   1.000
_cell.angle_alpha   90.00
_cell.angle_beta   90.00
_cell.angle_gamma   90.00
#
_symmetry.space_group_name_H-M   'P 1'
#
loop_
_entity.id
_entity.type
_entity.pdbx_description
1 polymer ?
#
loop_
_entity_poly.entity_id
_entity_poly.type
_entity_poly.pdbx_seq_one_letter_code
_entity_poly.pdbx_strand_id
1 'polypeptide(L)'
;RFNKAIELSFRIRPVGLVLAAVYAASCLISRQFSLDQFFLPAGIRAAALLIVPPRLWPYLLLGEYIYFATLRIPMIDAYGLAWVILASTLLMPMAMLVVHLHLRRMPSEAVTGLWLLSLSICTALFVPGLNLSISYILWSNPPPSNLLDAVDRTLFGHFAAIITLLPLAFLWAQRHADPRWSTRFVAPTVAAILAMLILGLGMQLTDNSAHTTRTHLVLLAALPAIALTFMHGWRGAAIAIPLLNLPLHGATPSTGLPSSFDLGTFSTQQNMAVMSVALLALGSSISYHHQRARSR
;
A
#
# COMPACT_ATOMS: atom_id res chain seq x y z
N ARG A 1 40.46 -20.67 -15.13
CA ARG A 1 39.49 -21.31 -14.21
C ARG A 1 38.23 -20.45 -14.08
N PHE A 2 37.60 -20.18 -15.21
CA PHE A 2 36.27 -19.53 -15.31
C PHE A 2 35.41 -20.46 -16.16
N ASN A 3 34.88 -21.54 -15.58
CA ASN A 3 33.78 -22.32 -16.17
C ASN A 3 33.11 -23.11 -15.04
N LYS A 4 32.50 -22.41 -14.07
CA LYS A 4 31.33 -22.94 -13.42
C LYS A 4 30.14 -22.34 -14.17
N ALA A 5 29.68 -23.07 -15.16
CA ALA A 5 28.35 -22.84 -15.70
C ALA A 5 27.41 -22.68 -14.53
N ILE A 6 26.74 -21.53 -14.44
CA ILE A 6 25.62 -21.31 -13.53
C ILE A 6 24.54 -22.25 -14.06
N GLU A 7 24.55 -23.52 -13.64
CA GLU A 7 23.38 -24.37 -13.69
C GLU A 7 22.35 -23.73 -12.76
N LEU A 8 21.60 -22.80 -13.30
CA LEU A 8 20.32 -22.35 -12.75
C LEU A 8 19.37 -23.56 -12.85
N SER A 9 19.57 -24.55 -11.98
CA SER A 9 18.55 -25.57 -11.74
C SER A 9 17.38 -24.89 -11.04
N PHE A 10 16.48 -24.34 -11.82
CA PHE A 10 15.24 -23.75 -11.35
C PHE A 10 14.36 -24.92 -10.83
N ARG A 11 14.66 -25.39 -9.62
CA ARG A 11 13.81 -26.36 -8.95
C ARG A 11 12.50 -25.66 -8.59
N ILE A 12 11.45 -25.94 -9.36
CA ILE A 12 10.09 -25.50 -9.06
C ILE A 12 9.75 -26.03 -7.67
N ARG A 13 9.46 -25.11 -6.76
CA ARG A 13 9.05 -25.42 -5.38
C ARG A 13 7.53 -25.36 -5.30
N PRO A 14 6.83 -26.45 -4.85
CA PRO A 14 5.39 -26.42 -4.69
C PRO A 14 4.89 -25.25 -3.85
N VAL A 15 5.61 -24.90 -2.77
CA VAL A 15 5.32 -23.73 -1.93
C VAL A 15 5.33 -22.42 -2.74
N GLY A 16 6.22 -22.30 -3.73
CA GLY A 16 6.25 -21.10 -4.59
C GLY A 16 5.02 -21.02 -5.49
N LEU A 17 4.55 -22.14 -6.03
CA LEU A 17 3.32 -22.14 -6.84
C LEU A 17 2.08 -21.79 -6.01
N VAL A 18 1.98 -22.28 -4.78
CA VAL A 18 0.93 -21.89 -3.84
C VAL A 18 1.01 -20.39 -3.54
N LEU A 19 2.22 -19.86 -3.31
CA LEU A 19 2.43 -18.44 -3.12
C LEU A 19 1.95 -17.61 -4.32
N ALA A 20 2.28 -18.03 -5.56
CA ALA A 20 1.83 -17.36 -6.78
C ALA A 20 0.29 -17.34 -6.88
N ALA A 21 -0.35 -18.48 -6.60
CA ALA A 21 -1.81 -18.61 -6.64
C ALA A 21 -2.49 -17.74 -5.56
N VAL A 22 -2.01 -17.79 -4.32
CA VAL A 22 -2.54 -16.98 -3.21
C VAL A 22 -2.37 -15.48 -3.50
N TYR A 23 -1.20 -15.08 -4.02
CA TYR A 23 -0.95 -13.69 -4.38
C TYR A 23 -1.87 -13.22 -5.51
N ALA A 24 -2.01 -13.99 -6.60
CA ALA A 24 -2.92 -13.66 -7.71
C ALA A 24 -4.37 -13.56 -7.24
N ALA A 25 -4.83 -14.51 -6.42
CA ALA A 25 -6.18 -14.49 -5.85
C ALA A 25 -6.40 -13.27 -4.95
N SER A 26 -5.42 -12.92 -4.11
CA SER A 26 -5.49 -11.74 -3.25
C SER A 26 -5.61 -10.44 -4.06
N CYS A 27 -4.86 -10.31 -5.16
CA CYS A 27 -4.95 -9.18 -6.07
C CYS A 27 -6.31 -9.13 -6.80
N LEU A 28 -6.80 -10.27 -7.29
CA LEU A 28 -8.11 -10.35 -7.97
C LEU A 28 -9.27 -9.99 -7.03
N ILE A 29 -9.27 -10.55 -5.82
CA ILE A 29 -10.31 -10.27 -4.82
C ILE A 29 -10.25 -8.81 -4.39
N SER A 30 -9.05 -8.31 -4.05
CA SER A 30 -8.90 -6.92 -3.61
C SER A 30 -9.26 -5.91 -4.70
N ARG A 31 -9.10 -6.28 -5.97
CA ARG A 31 -9.50 -5.42 -7.10
C ARG A 31 -11.02 -5.15 -7.12
N GLN A 32 -11.84 -6.09 -6.66
CA GLN A 32 -13.29 -5.91 -6.61
C GLN A 32 -13.73 -4.87 -5.57
N PHE A 33 -12.90 -4.69 -4.53
CA PHE A 33 -13.13 -3.69 -3.47
C PHE A 33 -12.32 -2.41 -3.69
N SER A 34 -11.50 -2.35 -4.75
CA SER A 34 -10.65 -1.20 -5.04
C SER A 34 -11.40 -0.17 -5.84
N LEU A 35 -11.31 1.07 -5.40
CA LEU A 35 -11.64 2.25 -6.19
C LEU A 35 -10.36 2.78 -6.85
N ASP A 36 -10.49 3.60 -7.89
CA ASP A 36 -9.32 4.25 -8.52
C ASP A 36 -8.57 5.13 -7.50
N GLN A 37 -9.29 5.65 -6.49
CA GLN A 37 -8.74 6.46 -5.43
C GLN A 37 -8.06 5.65 -4.31
N PHE A 38 -8.25 4.33 -4.26
CA PHE A 38 -7.62 3.44 -3.28
C PHE A 38 -7.38 2.07 -3.90
N PHE A 39 -6.24 1.95 -4.59
CA PHE A 39 -5.92 0.77 -5.39
C PHE A 39 -5.22 -0.31 -4.54
N LEU A 40 -6.01 -1.11 -3.83
CA LEU A 40 -5.54 -2.18 -2.92
C LEU A 40 -4.47 -3.12 -3.51
N PRO A 41 -4.56 -3.58 -4.79
CA PRO A 41 -3.54 -4.44 -5.36
C PRO A 41 -2.13 -3.83 -5.33
N ALA A 42 -1.99 -2.50 -5.40
CA ALA A 42 -0.68 -1.84 -5.28
C ALA A 42 -0.09 -1.99 -3.87
N GLY A 43 -0.93 -1.84 -2.84
CA GLY A 43 -0.54 -2.07 -1.45
C GLY A 43 -0.17 -3.53 -1.18
N ILE A 44 -0.94 -4.48 -1.70
CA ILE A 44 -0.66 -5.92 -1.59
C ILE A 44 0.67 -6.26 -2.28
N ARG A 45 0.94 -5.72 -3.49
CA ARG A 45 2.19 -5.91 -4.21
C ARG A 45 3.38 -5.46 -3.38
N ALA A 46 3.36 -4.24 -2.86
CA ALA A 46 4.44 -3.69 -2.06
C ALA A 46 4.63 -4.48 -0.75
N ALA A 47 3.54 -4.84 -0.07
CA ALA A 47 3.55 -5.65 1.14
C ALA A 47 4.13 -7.05 0.90
N ALA A 48 3.70 -7.72 -0.18
CA ALA A 48 4.19 -9.05 -0.54
C ALA A 48 5.70 -9.05 -0.82
N LEU A 49 6.22 -8.03 -1.52
CA LEU A 49 7.65 -7.90 -1.79
C LEU A 49 8.48 -7.67 -0.52
N LEU A 50 7.90 -7.08 0.53
CA LEU A 50 8.57 -6.94 1.83
C LEU A 50 8.54 -8.22 2.68
N ILE A 51 7.42 -8.93 2.68
CA ILE A 51 7.22 -10.13 3.52
C ILE A 51 7.95 -11.33 2.94
N VAL A 52 7.92 -11.47 1.62
CA VAL A 52 8.44 -12.63 0.90
C VAL A 52 9.93 -12.45 0.64
N PRO A 53 10.78 -13.43 1.02
CA PRO A 53 12.20 -13.33 0.74
C PRO A 53 12.49 -13.25 -0.76
N PRO A 54 13.53 -12.48 -1.20
CA PRO A 54 13.80 -12.22 -2.62
C PRO A 54 13.96 -13.46 -3.50
N ARG A 55 14.41 -14.57 -2.92
CA ARG A 55 14.51 -15.87 -3.62
C ARG A 55 13.18 -16.43 -4.11
N LEU A 56 12.06 -15.98 -3.55
CA LEU A 56 10.71 -16.38 -3.93
C LEU A 56 9.97 -15.32 -4.77
N TRP A 57 10.57 -14.17 -5.03
CA TRP A 57 9.98 -13.12 -5.87
C TRP A 57 9.60 -13.57 -7.28
N PRO A 58 10.32 -14.52 -7.96
CA PRO A 58 9.85 -15.03 -9.24
C PRO A 58 8.44 -15.63 -9.20
N TYR A 59 8.02 -16.18 -8.05
CA TYR A 59 6.66 -16.69 -7.89
C TYR A 59 5.63 -15.58 -7.70
N LEU A 60 6.01 -14.46 -7.05
CA LEU A 60 5.17 -13.25 -7.01
C LEU A 60 5.00 -12.66 -8.41
N LEU A 61 6.08 -12.64 -9.20
CA LEU A 61 6.04 -12.22 -10.61
C LEU A 61 5.09 -13.11 -11.44
N LEU A 62 5.16 -14.41 -11.26
CA LEU A 62 4.22 -15.34 -11.91
C LEU A 62 2.76 -15.05 -11.51
N GLY A 63 2.51 -14.85 -10.21
CA GLY A 63 1.18 -14.51 -9.71
C GLY A 63 0.68 -13.16 -10.24
N GLU A 64 1.55 -12.17 -10.38
CA GLU A 64 1.22 -10.87 -10.99
C GLU A 64 0.84 -11.03 -12.47
N TYR A 65 1.56 -11.87 -13.21
CA TYR A 65 1.23 -12.14 -14.61
C TYR A 65 -0.11 -12.86 -14.77
N ILE A 66 -0.44 -13.79 -13.89
CA ILE A 66 -1.75 -14.43 -13.85
C ILE A 66 -2.84 -13.39 -13.57
N TYR A 67 -2.63 -12.52 -12.57
CA TYR A 67 -3.53 -11.43 -12.25
C TYR A 67 -3.77 -10.50 -13.43
N PHE A 68 -2.72 -10.01 -14.07
CA PHE A 68 -2.85 -9.13 -15.24
C PHE A 68 -3.40 -9.82 -16.47
N ALA A 69 -3.03 -11.08 -16.73
CA ALA A 69 -3.60 -11.84 -17.83
C ALA A 69 -5.13 -11.94 -17.71
N THR A 70 -5.62 -12.23 -16.50
CA THR A 70 -7.06 -12.32 -16.24
C THR A 70 -7.78 -10.99 -16.48
N LEU A 71 -7.17 -9.86 -16.13
CA LEU A 71 -7.80 -8.54 -16.24
C LEU A 71 -7.61 -7.89 -17.62
N ARG A 72 -6.44 -8.03 -18.22
CA ARG A 72 -6.02 -7.20 -19.36
C ARG A 72 -6.14 -7.91 -20.71
N ILE A 73 -6.15 -9.23 -20.77
CA ILE A 73 -6.41 -9.94 -22.05
C ILE A 73 -7.77 -9.54 -22.64
N PRO A 74 -8.87 -9.43 -21.86
CA PRO A 74 -10.14 -8.96 -22.39
C PRO A 74 -10.13 -7.50 -22.89
N MET A 75 -9.09 -6.73 -22.55
CA MET A 75 -8.94 -5.33 -22.91
C MET A 75 -8.10 -5.12 -24.19
N ILE A 76 -7.65 -6.18 -24.85
CA ILE A 76 -6.78 -6.11 -26.05
C ILE A 76 -7.44 -5.28 -27.16
N ASP A 77 -8.74 -5.48 -27.39
CA ASP A 77 -9.47 -4.77 -28.44
C ASP A 77 -9.61 -3.28 -28.16
N ALA A 78 -9.65 -2.88 -26.89
CA ALA A 78 -9.79 -1.49 -26.50
C ALA A 78 -8.46 -0.74 -26.42
N TYR A 79 -7.38 -1.37 -25.96
CA TYR A 79 -6.10 -0.72 -25.65
C TYR A 79 -4.91 -1.21 -26.50
N GLY A 80 -5.09 -2.27 -27.25
CA GLY A 80 -4.07 -2.86 -28.11
C GLY A 80 -3.16 -3.86 -27.39
N LEU A 81 -2.67 -4.84 -28.14
CA LEU A 81 -1.83 -5.94 -27.65
C LEU A 81 -0.52 -5.42 -27.04
N ALA A 82 0.10 -4.43 -27.65
CA ALA A 82 1.37 -3.86 -27.18
C ALA A 82 1.24 -3.29 -25.77
N TRP A 83 0.16 -2.57 -25.49
CA TRP A 83 -0.12 -2.04 -24.16
C TRP A 83 -0.33 -3.18 -23.14
N VAL A 84 -1.14 -4.17 -23.47
CA VAL A 84 -1.42 -5.31 -22.58
C VAL A 84 -0.13 -6.03 -22.21
N ILE A 85 0.76 -6.28 -23.16
CA ILE A 85 2.04 -6.95 -22.90
C ILE A 85 2.95 -6.09 -22.04
N LEU A 86 3.25 -4.85 -22.45
CA LEU A 86 4.24 -4.01 -21.77
C LEU A 86 3.77 -3.59 -20.38
N ALA A 87 2.53 -3.14 -20.25
CA ALA A 87 1.99 -2.74 -18.96
C ALA A 87 1.80 -3.92 -18.00
N SER A 88 1.60 -5.14 -18.49
CA SER A 88 1.49 -6.32 -17.62
C SER A 88 2.85 -6.87 -17.19
N THR A 89 3.87 -6.77 -18.05
CA THR A 89 5.18 -7.40 -17.80
C THR A 89 6.14 -6.51 -17.03
N LEU A 90 6.05 -5.18 -17.13
CA LEU A 90 7.04 -4.25 -16.58
C LEU A 90 6.73 -3.74 -15.19
N LEU A 91 5.47 -3.76 -14.74
CA LEU A 91 5.08 -3.14 -13.47
C LEU A 91 5.67 -3.87 -12.25
N MET A 92 5.60 -5.20 -12.23
CA MET A 92 6.16 -5.98 -11.11
C MET A 92 7.68 -5.91 -11.05
N PRO A 93 8.44 -6.05 -12.15
CA PRO A 93 9.89 -5.79 -12.15
C PRO A 93 10.27 -4.40 -11.65
N MET A 94 9.51 -3.35 -12.00
CA MET A 94 9.73 -2.00 -11.47
C MET A 94 9.53 -1.95 -9.96
N ALA A 95 8.44 -2.55 -9.46
CA ALA A 95 8.20 -2.63 -8.01
C ALA A 95 9.31 -3.41 -7.29
N MET A 96 9.76 -4.54 -7.86
CA MET A 96 10.89 -5.32 -7.34
C MET A 96 12.17 -4.50 -7.27
N LEU A 97 12.46 -3.71 -8.30
CA LEU A 97 13.64 -2.84 -8.35
C LEU A 97 13.59 -1.80 -7.23
N VAL A 98 12.47 -1.08 -7.08
CA VAL A 98 12.29 -0.05 -6.05
C VAL A 98 12.44 -0.66 -4.65
N VAL A 99 11.75 -1.77 -4.37
CA VAL A 99 11.83 -2.46 -3.07
C VAL A 99 13.26 -2.98 -2.83
N HIS A 100 13.89 -3.60 -3.83
CA HIS A 100 15.26 -4.11 -3.70
C HIS A 100 16.27 -3.02 -3.36
N LEU A 101 16.20 -1.87 -4.02
CA LEU A 101 17.09 -0.74 -3.74
C LEU A 101 16.91 -0.21 -2.31
N HIS A 102 15.67 -0.18 -1.79
CA HIS A 102 15.39 0.20 -0.41
C HIS A 102 15.88 -0.86 0.59
N LEU A 103 15.69 -2.15 0.30
CA LEU A 103 16.16 -3.24 1.17
C LEU A 103 17.69 -3.29 1.31
N ARG A 104 18.44 -2.80 0.33
CA ARG A 104 19.91 -2.66 0.45
C ARG A 104 20.34 -1.66 1.52
N ARG A 105 19.46 -0.76 1.93
CA ARG A 105 19.70 0.28 2.92
C ARG A 105 18.69 0.17 4.06
N MET A 106 18.73 -0.96 4.78
CA MET A 106 17.85 -1.18 5.93
C MET A 106 18.02 -0.07 6.96
N PRO A 107 16.93 0.53 7.42
CA PRO A 107 16.99 1.65 8.35
C PRO A 107 17.32 1.19 9.78
N SER A 108 17.90 2.11 10.57
CA SER A 108 17.84 1.99 12.02
C SER A 108 16.40 2.21 12.53
N GLU A 109 16.09 1.73 13.71
CA GLU A 109 14.74 1.87 14.29
C GLU A 109 14.27 3.34 14.34
N ALA A 110 15.19 4.27 14.57
CA ALA A 110 14.92 5.71 14.64
C ALA A 110 14.31 6.30 13.34
N VAL A 111 14.71 5.79 12.17
CA VAL A 111 14.31 6.35 10.87
C VAL A 111 13.40 5.41 10.08
N THR A 112 12.96 4.30 10.68
CA THR A 112 12.13 3.29 10.00
C THR A 112 10.86 3.87 9.39
N GLY A 113 10.13 4.73 10.10
CA GLY A 113 8.91 5.33 9.55
C GLY A 113 9.18 6.23 8.34
N LEU A 114 10.26 7.01 8.35
CA LEU A 114 10.67 7.82 7.19
C LEU A 114 11.14 6.96 6.03
N TRP A 115 11.81 5.85 6.30
CA TRP A 115 12.20 4.88 5.29
C TRP A 115 10.96 4.22 4.64
N LEU A 116 9.96 3.82 5.44
CA LEU A 116 8.69 3.30 4.94
C LEU A 116 7.94 4.34 4.10
N LEU A 117 7.96 5.59 4.53
CA LEU A 117 7.38 6.70 3.78
C LEU A 117 8.10 6.87 2.42
N SER A 118 9.43 6.89 2.40
CA SER A 118 10.23 6.95 1.17
C SER A 118 9.92 5.80 0.22
N LEU A 119 9.86 4.57 0.75
CA LEU A 119 9.53 3.39 -0.03
C LEU A 119 8.10 3.49 -0.61
N SER A 120 7.14 3.97 0.18
CA SER A 120 5.76 4.17 -0.27
C SER A 120 5.66 5.20 -1.39
N ILE A 121 6.33 6.34 -1.24
CA ILE A 121 6.38 7.40 -2.26
C ILE A 121 7.04 6.89 -3.55
N CYS A 122 8.22 6.28 -3.44
CA CYS A 122 8.94 5.78 -4.62
C CYS A 122 8.12 4.71 -5.35
N THR A 123 7.51 3.76 -4.64
CA THR A 123 6.70 2.71 -5.26
C THR A 123 5.44 3.31 -5.92
N ALA A 124 4.78 4.26 -5.25
CA ALA A 124 3.59 4.93 -5.79
C ALA A 124 3.88 5.87 -6.96
N LEU A 125 5.10 6.36 -7.09
CA LEU A 125 5.50 7.22 -8.19
C LEU A 125 5.97 6.41 -9.40
N PHE A 126 6.91 5.47 -9.19
CA PHE A 126 7.56 4.77 -10.31
C PHE A 126 6.67 3.69 -10.94
N VAL A 127 5.91 2.93 -10.16
CA VAL A 127 5.12 1.82 -10.71
C VAL A 127 3.92 2.32 -11.51
N PRO A 128 2.99 3.12 -10.94
CA PRO A 128 1.89 3.66 -11.74
C PRO A 128 2.36 4.73 -12.75
N GLY A 129 3.44 5.46 -12.45
CA GLY A 129 4.04 6.39 -13.42
C GLY A 129 4.52 5.68 -14.68
N LEU A 130 5.15 4.50 -14.54
CA LEU A 130 5.50 3.65 -15.69
C LEU A 130 4.25 3.19 -16.45
N ASN A 131 3.21 2.74 -15.75
CA ASN A 131 1.95 2.35 -16.38
C ASN A 131 1.29 3.49 -17.17
N LEU A 132 1.24 4.69 -16.59
CA LEU A 132 0.72 5.88 -17.25
C LEU A 132 1.56 6.28 -18.47
N SER A 133 2.89 6.20 -18.36
CA SER A 133 3.79 6.48 -19.48
C SER A 133 3.59 5.52 -20.65
N ILE A 134 3.48 4.21 -20.37
CA ILE A 134 3.17 3.20 -21.37
C ILE A 134 1.80 3.47 -22.00
N SER A 135 0.81 3.79 -21.19
CA SER A 135 -0.54 4.11 -21.66
C SER A 135 -0.55 5.33 -22.56
N TYR A 136 0.12 6.40 -22.16
CA TYR A 136 0.20 7.63 -22.94
C TYR A 136 0.87 7.46 -24.31
N ILE A 137 1.91 6.59 -24.37
CA ILE A 137 2.65 6.34 -25.61
C ILE A 137 1.90 5.42 -26.56
N LEU A 138 1.20 4.40 -26.02
CA LEU A 138 0.66 3.30 -26.81
C LEU A 138 -0.85 3.38 -27.06
N TRP A 139 -1.59 4.21 -26.35
CA TRP A 139 -3.02 4.33 -26.59
C TRP A 139 -3.32 5.02 -27.92
N SER A 140 -4.13 4.35 -28.73
CA SER A 140 -4.62 4.89 -30.01
C SER A 140 -5.67 5.99 -29.81
N ASN A 141 -6.36 5.99 -28.68
CA ASN A 141 -7.29 7.03 -28.28
C ASN A 141 -6.63 7.91 -27.22
N PRO A 142 -6.64 9.23 -27.38
CA PRO A 142 -6.04 10.12 -26.41
C PRO A 142 -6.68 9.92 -25.02
N PRO A 143 -5.89 10.04 -23.95
CA PRO A 143 -6.42 10.01 -22.60
C PRO A 143 -7.48 11.10 -22.41
N PRO A 144 -8.40 10.94 -21.44
CA PRO A 144 -9.44 11.91 -21.17
C PRO A 144 -8.86 13.33 -21.04
N SER A 145 -9.63 14.34 -21.39
CA SER A 145 -9.25 15.75 -21.51
C SER A 145 -8.53 16.36 -20.31
N ASN A 146 -8.56 15.69 -19.14
CA ASN A 146 -7.89 16.09 -17.91
C ASN A 146 -6.82 15.06 -17.51
N LEU A 147 -5.70 15.05 -18.25
CA LEU A 147 -4.56 14.17 -17.97
C LEU A 147 -4.05 14.34 -16.52
N LEU A 148 -3.97 15.58 -16.04
CA LEU A 148 -3.51 15.87 -14.66
C LEU A 148 -4.40 15.21 -13.62
N ASP A 149 -5.71 15.26 -13.76
CA ASP A 149 -6.65 14.62 -12.82
C ASP A 149 -6.51 13.10 -12.85
N ALA A 150 -6.24 12.51 -14.02
CA ALA A 150 -6.02 11.07 -14.14
C ALA A 150 -4.70 10.65 -13.49
N VAL A 151 -3.64 11.45 -13.65
CA VAL A 151 -2.33 11.24 -13.02
C VAL A 151 -2.47 11.35 -11.50
N ASP A 152 -3.05 12.43 -11.00
CA ASP A 152 -3.23 12.68 -9.58
C ASP A 152 -4.01 11.56 -8.90
N ARG A 153 -5.17 11.17 -9.44
CA ARG A 153 -5.98 10.07 -8.89
C ARG A 153 -5.21 8.75 -8.85
N THR A 154 -4.50 8.44 -9.92
CA THR A 154 -3.74 7.18 -10.01
C THR A 154 -2.60 7.16 -9.01
N LEU A 155 -1.78 8.22 -8.94
CA LEU A 155 -0.64 8.28 -8.03
C LEU A 155 -1.07 8.29 -6.57
N PHE A 156 -2.04 9.13 -6.21
CA PHE A 156 -2.56 9.19 -4.85
C PHE A 156 -3.29 7.91 -4.43
N GLY A 157 -4.04 7.27 -5.34
CA GLY A 157 -4.72 6.01 -5.06
C GLY A 157 -3.77 4.86 -4.79
N HIS A 158 -2.68 4.78 -5.54
CA HIS A 158 -1.60 3.82 -5.28
C HIS A 158 -0.88 4.16 -3.98
N PHE A 159 -0.55 5.42 -3.75
CA PHE A 159 0.11 5.87 -2.53
C PHE A 159 -0.70 5.56 -1.28
N ALA A 160 -1.99 5.90 -1.27
CA ALA A 160 -2.88 5.65 -0.14
C ALA A 160 -2.97 4.15 0.21
N ALA A 161 -3.07 3.28 -0.79
CA ALA A 161 -3.10 1.84 -0.59
C ALA A 161 -1.75 1.29 -0.11
N ILE A 162 -0.64 1.76 -0.68
CA ILE A 162 0.72 1.31 -0.30
C ILE A 162 1.02 1.74 1.12
N ILE A 163 0.83 3.03 1.47
CA ILE A 163 1.13 3.53 2.82
C ILE A 163 0.23 2.93 3.88
N THR A 164 -0.94 2.42 3.50
CA THR A 164 -1.85 1.70 4.41
C THR A 164 -1.34 0.30 4.74
N LEU A 165 -0.86 -0.44 3.77
CA LEU A 165 -0.51 -1.85 3.97
C LEU A 165 0.97 -2.08 4.24
N LEU A 166 1.86 -1.28 3.65
CA LEU A 166 3.30 -1.48 3.70
C LEU A 166 3.89 -1.40 5.13
N PRO A 167 3.55 -0.40 5.98
CA PRO A 167 4.07 -0.32 7.34
C PRO A 167 3.65 -1.51 8.19
N LEU A 168 2.41 -1.97 8.04
CA LEU A 168 1.90 -3.16 8.74
C LEU A 168 2.60 -4.43 8.28
N ALA A 169 2.84 -4.57 6.97
CA ALA A 169 3.59 -5.68 6.40
C ALA A 169 5.03 -5.72 6.92
N PHE A 170 5.69 -4.57 7.02
CA PHE A 170 7.03 -4.45 7.57
C PHE A 170 7.06 -4.81 9.06
N LEU A 171 6.09 -4.32 9.84
CA LEU A 171 5.94 -4.68 11.25
C LEU A 171 5.76 -6.20 11.41
N TRP A 172 4.95 -6.82 10.58
CA TRP A 172 4.75 -8.26 10.55
C TRP A 172 6.03 -9.03 10.19
N ALA A 173 6.79 -8.56 9.20
CA ALA A 173 8.05 -9.18 8.80
C ALA A 173 9.09 -9.14 9.94
N GLN A 174 9.07 -8.10 10.75
CA GLN A 174 9.99 -7.93 11.89
C GLN A 174 9.54 -8.59 13.20
N ARG A 175 8.35 -9.21 13.28
CA ARG A 175 7.77 -9.74 14.52
C ARG A 175 8.68 -10.70 15.31
N HIS A 176 9.57 -11.41 14.63
CA HIS A 176 10.50 -12.35 15.27
C HIS A 176 11.84 -11.72 15.65
N ALA A 177 12.19 -10.58 15.06
CA ALA A 177 13.47 -9.94 15.29
C ALA A 177 13.48 -9.10 16.57
N ASP A 178 12.36 -8.50 16.95
CA ASP A 178 12.26 -7.68 18.14
C ASP A 178 10.82 -7.63 18.70
N PRO A 179 10.49 -8.48 19.69
CA PRO A 179 9.17 -8.52 20.31
C PRO A 179 8.92 -7.40 21.33
N ARG A 180 9.64 -6.27 21.27
CA ARG A 180 9.59 -5.20 22.28
C ARG A 180 8.30 -4.38 22.23
N TRP A 181 7.17 -5.03 22.46
CA TRP A 181 5.96 -4.33 22.88
C TRP A 181 6.09 -4.02 24.37
N SER A 182 6.05 -2.77 24.74
CA SER A 182 6.05 -2.39 26.13
C SER A 182 4.77 -2.86 26.80
N THR A 183 4.88 -3.80 27.72
CA THR A 183 3.74 -4.29 28.53
C THR A 183 3.06 -3.16 29.32
N ARG A 184 3.77 -2.07 29.57
CA ARG A 184 3.26 -0.89 30.28
C ARG A 184 2.07 -0.24 29.57
N PHE A 185 1.99 -0.37 28.23
CA PHE A 185 0.96 0.31 27.43
C PHE A 185 -0.13 -0.64 26.89
N VAL A 186 -0.21 -1.89 27.38
CA VAL A 186 -1.18 -2.87 26.84
C VAL A 186 -2.61 -2.36 26.94
N ALA A 187 -3.06 -1.92 28.12
CA ALA A 187 -4.42 -1.44 28.32
C ALA A 187 -4.77 -0.21 27.46
N PRO A 188 -3.96 0.88 27.45
CA PRO A 188 -4.24 2.02 26.59
C PRO A 188 -4.11 1.69 25.08
N THR A 189 -3.25 0.75 24.70
CA THR A 189 -3.16 0.28 23.30
C THR A 189 -4.44 -0.41 22.87
N VAL A 190 -4.94 -1.35 23.68
CA VAL A 190 -6.21 -2.05 23.41
C VAL A 190 -7.36 -1.04 23.37
N ALA A 191 -7.42 -0.10 24.29
CA ALA A 191 -8.46 0.95 24.32
C ALA A 191 -8.42 1.81 23.06
N ALA A 192 -7.24 2.21 22.60
CA ALA A 192 -7.08 3.00 21.37
C ALA A 192 -7.51 2.22 20.12
N ILE A 193 -7.13 0.96 20.01
CA ILE A 193 -7.55 0.06 18.90
C ILE A 193 -9.07 -0.10 18.91
N LEU A 194 -9.68 -0.39 20.06
CA LEU A 194 -11.12 -0.53 20.18
C LEU A 194 -11.85 0.77 19.82
N ALA A 195 -11.35 1.91 20.28
CA ALA A 195 -11.90 3.22 19.91
C ALA A 195 -11.87 3.44 18.39
N MET A 196 -10.76 3.11 17.73
CA MET A 196 -10.65 3.21 16.27
C MET A 196 -11.61 2.27 15.55
N LEU A 197 -11.77 1.04 16.03
CA LEU A 197 -12.71 0.07 15.44
C LEU A 197 -14.17 0.54 15.61
N ILE A 198 -14.54 1.08 16.76
CA ILE A 198 -15.89 1.62 17.01
C ILE A 198 -16.15 2.83 16.11
N LEU A 199 -15.20 3.76 16.01
CA LEU A 199 -15.33 4.93 15.14
C LEU A 199 -15.35 4.53 13.66
N GLY A 200 -14.54 3.54 13.26
CA GLY A 200 -14.56 2.97 11.93
C GLY A 200 -15.90 2.32 11.58
N LEU A 201 -16.50 1.58 12.50
CA LEU A 201 -17.85 1.04 12.34
C LEU A 201 -18.89 2.17 12.24
N GLY A 202 -18.75 3.21 13.05
CA GLY A 202 -19.59 4.41 12.97
C GLY A 202 -19.54 5.07 11.59
N MET A 203 -18.35 5.14 10.97
CA MET A 203 -18.20 5.67 9.60
C MET A 203 -18.95 4.80 8.57
N GLN A 204 -18.91 3.47 8.72
CA GLN A 204 -19.63 2.54 7.83
C GLN A 204 -21.16 2.63 7.96
N LEU A 205 -21.64 2.89 9.16
CA LEU A 205 -23.09 2.99 9.45
C LEU A 205 -23.66 4.39 9.17
N THR A 206 -22.81 5.37 8.88
CA THR A 206 -23.24 6.75 8.62
C THR A 206 -23.69 6.88 7.16
N ASP A 207 -24.88 7.44 6.94
CA ASP A 207 -25.40 7.71 5.60
C ASP A 207 -24.45 8.55 4.75
N ASN A 208 -24.42 8.26 3.45
CA ASN A 208 -23.57 8.97 2.48
C ASN A 208 -23.86 10.49 2.40
N SER A 209 -25.07 10.91 2.73
CA SER A 209 -25.49 12.32 2.78
C SER A 209 -24.94 13.07 4.01
N ALA A 210 -24.47 12.37 5.05
CA ALA A 210 -24.04 12.98 6.30
C ALA A 210 -22.53 13.30 6.30
N HIS A 211 -22.05 14.09 5.33
CA HIS A 211 -20.64 14.45 5.19
C HIS A 211 -20.03 15.06 6.46
N THR A 212 -20.76 15.95 7.15
CA THR A 212 -20.27 16.59 8.38
C THR A 212 -20.04 15.58 9.49
N THR A 213 -20.97 14.66 9.72
CA THR A 213 -20.83 13.60 10.73
C THR A 213 -19.65 12.70 10.44
N ARG A 214 -19.46 12.31 9.18
CA ARG A 214 -18.33 11.49 8.74
C ARG A 214 -17.00 12.19 8.96
N THR A 215 -16.91 13.48 8.64
CA THR A 215 -15.71 14.30 8.90
C THR A 215 -15.37 14.34 10.39
N HIS A 216 -16.38 14.52 11.26
CA HIS A 216 -16.17 14.49 12.71
C HIS A 216 -15.67 13.13 13.20
N LEU A 217 -16.21 12.00 12.66
CA LEU A 217 -15.74 10.66 13.03
C LEU A 217 -14.28 10.42 12.61
N VAL A 218 -13.86 10.91 11.43
CA VAL A 218 -12.47 10.87 10.98
C VAL A 218 -11.55 11.64 11.92
N LEU A 219 -11.93 12.85 12.29
CA LEU A 219 -11.15 13.69 13.22
C LEU A 219 -11.07 13.04 14.61
N LEU A 220 -12.17 12.46 15.09
CA LEU A 220 -12.17 11.71 16.35
C LEU A 220 -11.28 10.47 16.29
N ALA A 221 -11.27 9.74 15.18
CA ALA A 221 -10.41 8.57 15.00
C ALA A 221 -8.92 8.93 14.91
N ALA A 222 -8.58 10.17 14.53
CA ALA A 222 -7.20 10.65 14.56
C ALA A 222 -6.62 10.71 15.99
N LEU A 223 -7.44 10.97 17.02
CA LEU A 223 -6.96 11.05 18.41
C LEU A 223 -6.38 9.72 18.90
N PRO A 224 -7.09 8.57 18.86
CA PRO A 224 -6.51 7.30 19.26
C PRO A 224 -5.37 6.85 18.31
N ALA A 225 -5.38 7.22 17.03
CA ALA A 225 -4.28 6.97 16.11
C ALA A 225 -2.99 7.71 16.52
N ILE A 226 -3.11 8.97 16.91
CA ILE A 226 -2.01 9.76 17.46
C ILE A 226 -1.54 9.16 18.79
N ALA A 227 -2.45 8.77 19.68
CA ALA A 227 -2.11 8.13 20.95
C ALA A 227 -1.31 6.83 20.74
N LEU A 228 -1.73 5.95 19.82
CA LEU A 228 -0.97 4.75 19.45
C LEU A 228 0.44 5.09 18.96
N THR A 229 0.55 6.12 18.14
CA THR A 229 1.83 6.58 17.60
C THR A 229 2.73 7.12 18.71
N PHE A 230 2.21 7.88 19.65
CA PHE A 230 2.97 8.36 20.82
C PHE A 230 3.46 7.24 21.73
N MET A 231 2.63 6.21 21.94
CA MET A 231 2.99 5.07 22.80
C MET A 231 4.06 4.17 22.18
N HIS A 232 4.00 3.94 20.85
CA HIS A 232 4.79 2.90 20.18
C HIS A 232 5.67 3.39 19.02
N GLY A 233 5.74 4.72 18.79
CA GLY A 233 6.51 5.29 17.69
C GLY A 233 5.98 4.84 16.32
N TRP A 234 6.89 4.55 15.37
CA TRP A 234 6.50 4.10 14.02
C TRP A 234 5.66 2.82 14.00
N ARG A 235 5.83 1.93 15.02
CA ARG A 235 5.03 0.69 15.16
C ARG A 235 3.57 1.01 15.45
N GLY A 236 3.33 2.00 16.31
CA GLY A 236 1.98 2.49 16.59
C GLY A 236 1.33 3.10 15.34
N ALA A 237 2.09 3.90 14.57
CA ALA A 237 1.64 4.43 13.30
C ALA A 237 1.30 3.31 12.30
N ALA A 238 2.13 2.25 12.22
CA ALA A 238 1.91 1.11 11.33
C ALA A 238 0.59 0.36 11.60
N ILE A 239 0.10 0.38 12.84
CA ILE A 239 -1.20 -0.20 13.21
C ILE A 239 -2.32 0.82 13.01
N ALA A 240 -2.09 2.08 13.39
CA ALA A 240 -3.10 3.12 13.33
C ALA A 240 -3.54 3.44 11.88
N ILE A 241 -2.59 3.47 10.94
CA ILE A 241 -2.87 3.82 9.55
C ILE A 241 -3.92 2.92 8.89
N PRO A 242 -3.80 1.57 8.90
CA PRO A 242 -4.85 0.73 8.31
C PRO A 242 -6.17 0.81 9.08
N LEU A 243 -6.15 0.96 10.40
CA LEU A 243 -7.37 1.13 11.20
C LEU A 243 -8.10 2.44 10.88
N LEU A 244 -7.40 3.48 10.43
CA LEU A 244 -7.98 4.74 9.99
C LEU A 244 -8.45 4.69 8.53
N ASN A 245 -7.60 4.19 7.64
CA ASN A 245 -7.81 4.28 6.20
C ASN A 245 -8.81 3.25 5.66
N LEU A 246 -8.80 2.00 6.15
CA LEU A 246 -9.71 0.97 5.63
C LEU A 246 -11.18 1.27 5.90
N PRO A 247 -11.60 1.70 7.12
CA PRO A 247 -12.98 2.13 7.33
C PRO A 247 -13.36 3.37 6.52
N LEU A 248 -12.44 4.33 6.38
CA LEU A 248 -12.68 5.54 5.61
C LEU A 248 -12.87 5.22 4.12
N HIS A 249 -12.08 4.30 3.57
CA HIS A 249 -12.25 3.81 2.20
C HIS A 249 -13.60 3.10 2.01
N GLY A 250 -13.95 2.17 2.90
CA GLY A 250 -15.20 1.42 2.83
C GLY A 250 -16.46 2.29 2.97
N ALA A 251 -16.33 3.45 3.66
CA ALA A 251 -17.42 4.41 3.81
C ALA A 251 -17.53 5.37 2.60
N THR A 252 -16.60 5.34 1.65
CA THR A 252 -16.63 6.19 0.47
C THR A 252 -17.60 5.60 -0.56
N PRO A 253 -18.61 6.35 -1.02
CA PRO A 253 -19.56 5.83 -2.01
C PRO A 253 -18.83 5.53 -3.33
N SER A 254 -19.03 4.32 -3.85
CA SER A 254 -18.66 4.00 -5.21
C SER A 254 -19.71 4.60 -6.14
N THR A 255 -19.39 5.65 -6.86
CA THR A 255 -20.33 6.28 -7.81
C THR A 255 -20.59 5.43 -9.06
N GLY A 256 -20.00 4.23 -9.16
CA GLY A 256 -20.21 3.29 -10.26
C GLY A 256 -19.75 3.75 -11.64
N LEU A 257 -19.31 4.99 -11.77
CA LEU A 257 -18.84 5.57 -13.03
C LEU A 257 -17.31 5.75 -12.96
N PRO A 258 -16.55 5.01 -13.78
CA PRO A 258 -15.08 5.10 -13.80
C PRO A 258 -14.54 6.48 -14.21
N SER A 259 -15.38 7.37 -14.71
CA SER A 259 -14.99 8.63 -15.37
C SER A 259 -15.40 9.91 -14.65
N SER A 260 -16.15 9.85 -13.55
CA SER A 260 -16.53 11.07 -12.83
C SER A 260 -15.52 11.40 -11.73
N PHE A 261 -14.82 12.50 -11.90
CA PHE A 261 -14.05 13.12 -10.82
C PHE A 261 -15.04 13.58 -9.75
N ASP A 262 -15.04 12.87 -8.62
CA ASP A 262 -15.80 13.29 -7.44
C ASP A 262 -14.84 13.93 -6.44
N LEU A 263 -15.03 15.25 -6.21
CA LEU A 263 -14.26 16.03 -5.24
C LEU A 263 -14.29 15.43 -3.83
N GLY A 264 -15.40 14.79 -3.44
CA GLY A 264 -15.53 14.15 -2.13
C GLY A 264 -14.60 12.95 -1.97
N THR A 265 -14.55 12.09 -2.98
CA THR A 265 -13.64 10.93 -3.01
C THR A 265 -12.19 11.34 -3.08
N PHE A 266 -11.86 12.38 -3.85
CA PHE A 266 -10.50 12.91 -3.94
C PHE A 266 -10.05 13.53 -2.61
N SER A 267 -10.91 14.30 -1.95
CA SER A 267 -10.65 14.85 -0.61
C SER A 267 -10.39 13.74 0.41
N THR A 268 -11.17 12.66 0.36
CA THR A 268 -10.97 11.48 1.23
C THR A 268 -9.60 10.85 1.01
N GLN A 269 -9.20 10.67 -0.23
CA GLN A 269 -7.89 10.14 -0.62
C GLN A 269 -6.74 11.02 -0.12
N GLN A 270 -6.85 12.34 -0.29
CA GLN A 270 -5.87 13.28 0.24
C GLN A 270 -5.78 13.21 1.76
N ASN A 271 -6.92 13.14 2.46
CA ASN A 271 -6.94 12.99 3.91
C ASN A 271 -6.24 11.70 4.37
N MET A 272 -6.50 10.57 3.72
CA MET A 272 -5.79 9.31 3.99
C MET A 272 -4.28 9.47 3.83
N ALA A 273 -3.84 10.09 2.74
CA ALA A 273 -2.43 10.30 2.45
C ALA A 273 -1.77 11.21 3.50
N VAL A 274 -2.34 12.38 3.75
CA VAL A 274 -1.79 13.37 4.69
C VAL A 274 -1.73 12.82 6.11
N MET A 275 -2.80 12.19 6.60
CA MET A 275 -2.84 11.60 7.93
C MET A 275 -1.81 10.47 8.08
N SER A 276 -1.67 9.62 7.08
CA SER A 276 -0.68 8.53 7.10
C SER A 276 0.76 9.04 7.10
N VAL A 277 1.06 10.07 6.30
CA VAL A 277 2.37 10.75 6.29
C VAL A 277 2.66 11.37 7.66
N ALA A 278 1.69 12.09 8.23
CA ALA A 278 1.84 12.73 9.54
C ALA A 278 2.09 11.70 10.65
N LEU A 279 1.34 10.58 10.66
CA LEU A 279 1.52 9.53 11.65
C LEU A 279 2.88 8.83 11.53
N LEU A 280 3.35 8.53 10.31
CA LEU A 280 4.68 7.92 10.12
C LEU A 280 5.81 8.88 10.47
N ALA A 281 5.71 10.15 10.12
CA ALA A 281 6.69 11.16 10.46
C ALA A 281 6.76 11.38 11.98
N LEU A 282 5.61 11.51 12.63
CA LEU A 282 5.50 11.61 14.10
C LEU A 282 6.08 10.36 14.76
N GLY A 283 5.70 9.17 14.28
CA GLY A 283 6.18 7.89 14.79
C GLY A 283 7.68 7.73 14.68
N SER A 284 8.29 8.19 13.58
CA SER A 284 9.75 8.22 13.42
C SER A 284 10.42 9.15 14.42
N SER A 285 9.88 10.36 14.59
CA SER A 285 10.40 11.33 15.56
C SER A 285 10.40 10.75 16.98
N ILE A 286 9.30 10.14 17.39
CA ILE A 286 9.17 9.51 18.71
C ILE A 286 10.15 8.35 18.87
N SER A 287 10.26 7.46 17.86
CA SER A 287 11.21 6.35 17.88
C SER A 287 12.66 6.83 18.00
N TYR A 288 13.01 7.90 17.30
CA TYR A 288 14.32 8.55 17.41
C TYR A 288 14.61 9.04 18.85
N HIS A 289 13.66 9.74 19.47
CA HIS A 289 13.82 10.21 20.84
C HIS A 289 13.93 9.06 21.85
N HIS A 290 13.13 8.01 21.70
CA HIS A 290 13.21 6.82 22.55
C HIS A 290 14.56 6.11 22.40
N GLN A 291 15.09 5.98 21.20
CA GLN A 291 16.42 5.38 20.98
C GLN A 291 17.52 6.21 21.63
N ARG A 292 17.48 7.54 21.47
CA ARG A 292 18.48 8.44 22.05
C ARG A 292 18.42 8.44 23.59
N ALA A 293 17.25 8.34 24.19
CA ALA A 293 17.09 8.25 25.64
C ALA A 293 17.64 6.95 26.23
N ARG A 294 17.63 5.86 25.46
CA ARG A 294 18.21 4.54 25.87
C ARG A 294 19.72 4.47 25.72
N SER A 295 20.31 5.28 24.86
CA SER A 295 21.76 5.31 24.61
C SER A 295 22.54 6.22 25.57
N ARG A 296 21.84 6.97 26.40
CA ARG A 296 22.37 7.77 27.51
C ARG A 296 22.26 7.00 28.83
#